data_fed6b6ad662f00e3fd92500979eca417
#
_entry.id   fed6b6ad662f00e3fd92500979eca417
#
_cell.length_a   1.000
_cell.length_b   1.000
_cell.length_c   1.000
_cell.angle_alpha   90.00
_cell.angle_beta   90.00
_cell.angle_gamma   90.00
#
_symmetry.space_group_name_H-M   'P 1'
#
loop_
_entity.id
_entity.type
_entity.pdbx_description
1 polymer ?
#
loop_
_entity_poly.entity_id
_entity_poly.type
_entity_poly.pdbx_seq_one_letter_code
_entity_poly.pdbx_strand_id
1 'polypeptide(L)'
;MPTLGLIVEASTTTAASREADRALMAIAVERGWGSLRVSRVAGDVLALGRYHLAPAGAPDMILDRRLSGGRAAASGTGFVTVAMALPHRSALVSDDPRALAPEQVLNRAVRGLLGALEAAGVAAIYPGRDVVTVARRPLAVVGFEIDGTGATLIEAVLALERDQSLLPHLLDRADPAGVVGAGMVLAEDVTSVGRELGRVPGFQEVVAWLRHGYEARLGIRFVDEDAPPAREAGVDRAVRARALRPDLDRRGVTVTMLGRLEAHCAMAADGTLAEVMLAGDFLAPSPTIDRLERALRGCRPDVAALEAIITCVVRPPEDFILGVGPLRTVAETIARGVA
;
A
#
# COMPACT_ATOMS: atom_id res chain seq x y z
N MET A 1 -9.71 -26.99 4.14
CA MET A 1 -10.06 -25.57 4.16
C MET A 1 -9.01 -24.83 4.94
N PRO A 2 -8.26 -23.89 4.35
CA PRO A 2 -7.24 -23.16 5.09
C PRO A 2 -7.86 -22.38 6.25
N THR A 3 -7.15 -22.27 7.38
CA THR A 3 -7.59 -21.51 8.54
C THR A 3 -6.77 -20.24 8.65
N LEU A 4 -7.40 -19.10 8.92
CA LEU A 4 -6.76 -17.82 9.21
C LEU A 4 -7.21 -17.30 10.58
N GLY A 5 -6.33 -16.55 11.27
CA GLY A 5 -6.73 -15.78 12.44
C GLY A 5 -7.65 -14.62 12.07
N LEU A 6 -8.63 -14.28 12.90
CA LEU A 6 -9.38 -13.04 12.79
C LEU A 6 -9.13 -12.19 14.03
N ILE A 7 -8.57 -11.01 13.84
CA ILE A 7 -8.23 -10.06 14.87
C ILE A 7 -9.10 -8.82 14.70
N VAL A 8 -9.80 -8.41 15.74
CA VAL A 8 -10.74 -7.27 15.69
C VAL A 8 -10.37 -6.25 16.75
N GLU A 9 -10.00 -5.03 16.28
CA GLU A 9 -9.63 -3.92 17.14
C GLU A 9 -10.54 -2.72 16.89
N ALA A 10 -11.52 -2.50 17.75
CA ALA A 10 -12.46 -1.39 17.61
C ALA A 10 -11.83 -0.01 17.73
N SER A 11 -10.63 0.08 18.35
CA SER A 11 -9.86 1.32 18.48
C SER A 11 -8.37 0.99 18.65
N THR A 12 -7.53 1.63 17.85
CA THR A 12 -6.07 1.52 17.93
C THR A 12 -5.41 2.84 17.51
N THR A 13 -4.12 3.00 17.74
CA THR A 13 -3.33 4.12 17.20
C THR A 13 -2.66 3.70 15.88
N THR A 14 -2.27 4.67 15.06
CA THR A 14 -1.50 4.39 13.82
C THR A 14 -0.24 3.59 14.12
N ALA A 15 0.47 3.96 15.18
CA ALA A 15 1.68 3.29 15.62
C ALA A 15 1.45 1.83 15.99
N ALA A 16 0.51 1.58 16.89
CA ALA A 16 0.16 0.22 17.31
C ALA A 16 -0.33 -0.61 16.13
N SER A 17 -1.12 0.01 15.22
CA SER A 17 -1.59 -0.63 14.00
C SER A 17 -0.42 -1.11 13.12
N ARG A 18 0.58 -0.26 12.88
CA ARG A 18 1.76 -0.63 12.04
C ARG A 18 2.63 -1.70 12.68
N GLU A 19 2.81 -1.65 14.00
CA GLU A 19 3.55 -2.70 14.72
C GLU A 19 2.81 -4.04 14.71
N ALA A 20 1.49 -4.02 14.91
CA ALA A 20 0.68 -5.23 14.80
C ALA A 20 0.79 -5.85 13.39
N ASP A 21 0.70 -5.05 12.33
CA ASP A 21 0.82 -5.54 10.95
C ASP A 21 2.20 -6.17 10.68
N ARG A 22 3.31 -5.57 11.18
CA ARG A 22 4.66 -6.16 11.09
C ARG A 22 4.77 -7.47 11.87
N ALA A 23 4.24 -7.49 13.09
CA ALA A 23 4.25 -8.68 13.92
C ALA A 23 3.47 -9.82 13.26
N LEU A 24 2.31 -9.52 12.66
CA LEU A 24 1.51 -10.51 11.94
C LEU A 24 2.21 -11.08 10.72
N MET A 25 2.98 -10.28 9.96
CA MET A 25 3.81 -10.80 8.86
C MET A 25 4.83 -11.81 9.37
N ALA A 26 5.56 -11.49 10.45
CA ALA A 26 6.54 -12.40 11.04
C ALA A 26 5.88 -13.68 11.58
N ILE A 27 4.76 -13.54 12.29
CA ILE A 27 3.98 -14.66 12.83
C ILE A 27 3.45 -15.56 11.70
N ALA A 28 3.01 -14.98 10.58
CA ALA A 28 2.51 -15.74 9.44
C ALA A 28 3.59 -16.67 8.85
N VAL A 29 4.81 -16.20 8.73
CA VAL A 29 5.95 -17.03 8.28
C VAL A 29 6.26 -18.12 9.28
N GLU A 30 6.34 -17.78 10.57
CA GLU A 30 6.67 -18.74 11.63
C GLU A 30 5.64 -19.86 11.73
N ARG A 31 4.36 -19.53 11.64
CA ARG A 31 3.25 -20.50 11.78
C ARG A 31 2.89 -21.23 10.49
N GLY A 32 3.27 -20.68 9.32
CA GLY A 32 2.86 -21.19 8.00
C GLY A 32 1.38 -20.89 7.64
N TRP A 33 0.68 -20.03 8.40
CA TRP A 33 -0.69 -19.59 8.13
C TRP A 33 -0.90 -18.13 8.54
N GLY A 34 -1.88 -17.46 7.93
CA GLY A 34 -2.05 -16.03 8.03
C GLY A 34 -3.15 -15.58 8.99
N SER A 35 -3.32 -14.25 9.07
CA SER A 35 -4.39 -13.60 9.84
C SER A 35 -5.00 -12.43 9.06
N LEU A 36 -6.29 -12.18 9.29
CA LEU A 36 -7.00 -10.99 8.88
C LEU A 36 -7.24 -10.11 10.10
N ARG A 37 -6.74 -8.88 10.05
CA ARG A 37 -6.94 -7.88 11.10
C ARG A 37 -7.89 -6.80 10.59
N VAL A 38 -8.92 -6.47 11.38
CA VAL A 38 -9.88 -5.41 11.11
C VAL A 38 -9.78 -4.39 12.24
N SER A 39 -9.46 -3.15 11.91
CA SER A 39 -9.21 -2.13 12.92
C SER A 39 -9.74 -0.75 12.54
N ARG A 40 -9.92 0.11 13.56
CA ARG A 40 -10.20 1.54 13.39
C ARG A 40 -9.15 2.36 14.11
N VAL A 41 -8.74 3.44 13.47
CA VAL A 41 -7.84 4.46 14.05
C VAL A 41 -8.65 5.73 14.26
N ALA A 42 -8.39 6.43 15.38
CA ALA A 42 -9.05 7.70 15.67
C ALA A 42 -8.31 8.88 15.00
N GLY A 43 -9.04 9.99 14.79
CA GLY A 43 -8.50 11.23 14.22
C GLY A 43 -8.48 11.21 12.69
N ASP A 44 -7.99 12.30 12.12
CA ASP A 44 -7.80 12.47 10.69
C ASP A 44 -6.37 12.06 10.34
N VAL A 45 -6.23 11.04 9.51
CA VAL A 45 -4.94 10.43 9.18
C VAL A 45 -4.65 10.56 7.70
N LEU A 46 -3.51 11.14 7.35
CA LEU A 46 -2.91 11.01 6.02
C LEU A 46 -2.08 9.72 5.99
N ALA A 47 -2.63 8.67 5.37
CA ALA A 47 -1.97 7.39 5.22
C ALA A 47 -1.17 7.34 3.91
N LEU A 48 0.14 7.53 4.00
CA LEU A 48 1.07 7.44 2.87
C LEU A 48 1.27 5.98 2.46
N GLY A 49 1.38 5.72 1.16
CA GLY A 49 1.95 4.45 0.69
C GLY A 49 3.43 4.34 1.05
N ARG A 50 3.95 3.11 1.09
CA ARG A 50 5.33 2.81 1.49
C ARG A 50 6.38 3.68 0.78
N TYR A 51 6.16 3.94 -0.51
CA TYR A 51 7.14 4.60 -1.37
C TYR A 51 6.93 6.11 -1.53
N HIS A 52 5.93 6.70 -0.87
CA HIS A 52 5.77 8.15 -0.89
C HIS A 52 6.88 8.85 -0.11
N LEU A 53 7.23 10.06 -0.55
CA LEU A 53 8.06 10.95 0.25
C LEU A 53 7.28 11.39 1.50
N ALA A 54 7.98 11.53 2.62
CA ALA A 54 7.38 12.13 3.80
C ALA A 54 7.33 13.65 3.63
N PRO A 55 6.17 14.30 3.71
CA PRO A 55 6.07 15.75 3.76
C PRO A 55 6.63 16.27 5.07
N ALA A 56 6.87 17.58 5.14
CA ALA A 56 7.31 18.22 6.38
C ALA A 56 6.29 18.04 7.53
N GLY A 57 5.02 17.82 7.17
CA GLY A 57 3.93 17.59 8.10
C GLY A 57 3.39 18.88 8.74
N ALA A 58 2.18 18.78 9.26
CA ALA A 58 1.61 19.79 10.15
C ALA A 58 1.62 19.24 11.58
N PRO A 59 1.94 20.07 12.59
CA PRO A 59 2.10 19.61 13.98
C PRO A 59 0.84 18.97 14.59
N ASP A 60 -0.32 19.34 14.07
CA ASP A 60 -1.65 18.92 14.53
C ASP A 60 -2.26 17.79 13.69
N MET A 61 -1.49 17.17 12.79
CA MET A 61 -1.97 16.15 11.87
C MET A 61 -1.28 14.82 12.10
N ILE A 62 -2.06 13.73 12.01
CA ILE A 62 -1.54 12.38 12.09
C ILE A 62 -1.05 11.94 10.70
N LEU A 63 0.27 11.78 10.58
CA LEU A 63 0.89 11.12 9.44
C LEU A 63 1.09 9.64 9.76
N ASP A 64 0.67 8.78 8.86
CA ASP A 64 0.94 7.35 8.91
C ASP A 64 1.62 6.90 7.62
N ARG A 65 2.50 5.92 7.71
CA ARG A 65 3.04 5.24 6.54
C ARG A 65 2.61 3.79 6.57
N ARG A 66 1.77 3.40 5.63
CA ARG A 66 1.39 2.00 5.43
C ARG A 66 2.62 1.16 5.11
N LEU A 67 2.58 -0.12 5.45
CA LEU A 67 3.59 -1.06 5.00
C LEU A 67 3.46 -1.33 3.50
N SER A 68 2.24 -1.31 2.97
CA SER A 68 1.95 -1.52 1.55
C SER A 68 2.32 -0.31 0.68
N GLY A 69 2.71 -0.59 -0.57
CA GLY A 69 2.83 0.42 -1.62
C GLY A 69 1.47 0.97 -2.08
N GLY A 70 1.44 1.62 -3.24
CA GLY A 70 0.26 2.26 -3.83
C GLY A 70 0.05 3.69 -3.35
N ARG A 71 -1.08 4.28 -3.73
CA ARG A 71 -1.39 5.71 -3.50
C ARG A 71 -1.59 6.08 -2.04
N ALA A 72 -1.47 7.37 -1.71
CA ALA A 72 -1.91 7.91 -0.43
C ALA A 72 -3.42 7.78 -0.25
N ALA A 73 -3.88 7.73 1.00
CA ALA A 73 -5.29 7.62 1.35
C ALA A 73 -5.61 8.51 2.56
N ALA A 74 -6.83 9.04 2.60
CA ALA A 74 -7.43 9.47 3.85
C ALA A 74 -7.81 8.23 4.67
N SER A 75 -7.57 8.27 5.96
CA SER A 75 -7.87 7.20 6.91
C SER A 75 -8.25 7.78 8.28
N GLY A 76 -8.50 6.92 9.27
CA GLY A 76 -8.84 7.33 10.62
C GLY A 76 -10.34 7.27 10.89
N THR A 77 -10.87 8.28 11.59
CA THR A 77 -12.30 8.31 11.95
C THR A 77 -13.18 8.26 10.71
N GLY A 78 -14.15 7.34 10.70
CA GLY A 78 -15.05 7.12 9.56
C GLY A 78 -14.52 6.13 8.52
N PHE A 79 -13.34 5.54 8.76
CA PHE A 79 -12.74 4.49 7.92
C PHE A 79 -12.51 3.20 8.72
N VAL A 80 -12.38 2.10 8.01
CA VAL A 80 -11.94 0.81 8.54
C VAL A 80 -10.70 0.35 7.78
N THR A 81 -9.68 -0.06 8.52
CA THR A 81 -8.48 -0.69 7.95
C THR A 81 -8.63 -2.20 8.04
N VAL A 82 -8.39 -2.87 6.92
CA VAL A 82 -8.35 -4.33 6.80
C VAL A 82 -6.94 -4.71 6.37
N ALA A 83 -6.26 -5.51 7.17
CA ALA A 83 -4.90 -5.96 6.90
C ALA A 83 -4.87 -7.50 6.94
N MET A 84 -4.44 -8.14 5.85
CA MET A 84 -4.28 -9.59 5.76
C MET A 84 -2.81 -9.93 5.63
N ALA A 85 -2.25 -10.57 6.65
CA ALA A 85 -0.89 -11.07 6.65
C ALA A 85 -0.88 -12.56 6.26
N LEU A 86 -0.01 -12.93 5.32
CA LEU A 86 0.12 -14.27 4.77
C LEU A 86 1.60 -14.71 4.80
N PRO A 87 1.91 -16.01 4.96
CA PRO A 87 3.29 -16.50 4.92
C PRO A 87 3.97 -16.25 3.57
N HIS A 88 3.21 -16.21 2.49
CA HIS A 88 3.67 -15.84 1.15
C HIS A 88 2.48 -15.45 0.25
N ARG A 89 2.73 -14.79 -0.88
CA ARG A 89 1.69 -14.25 -1.78
C ARG A 89 0.68 -15.28 -2.31
N SER A 90 1.09 -16.53 -2.42
CA SER A 90 0.25 -17.61 -2.96
C SER A 90 -0.53 -18.39 -1.90
N ALA A 91 -0.36 -18.11 -0.61
CA ALA A 91 -0.89 -18.93 0.50
C ALA A 91 -2.40 -19.14 0.50
N LEU A 92 -3.17 -18.29 -0.20
CA LEU A 92 -4.62 -18.47 -0.38
C LEU A 92 -4.99 -19.44 -1.51
N VAL A 93 -4.03 -19.95 -2.27
CA VAL A 93 -4.28 -20.80 -3.44
C VAL A 93 -3.38 -22.03 -3.51
N SER A 94 -2.18 -21.99 -2.92
CA SER A 94 -1.18 -23.05 -3.02
C SER A 94 -0.13 -22.88 -1.92
N ASP A 95 0.52 -23.96 -1.55
CA ASP A 95 1.71 -23.95 -0.69
C ASP A 95 2.99 -23.52 -1.45
N ASP A 96 2.96 -23.51 -2.80
CA ASP A 96 4.04 -22.96 -3.60
C ASP A 96 3.98 -21.43 -3.62
N PRO A 97 5.00 -20.72 -3.06
CA PRO A 97 5.06 -19.26 -3.06
C PRO A 97 4.96 -18.61 -4.44
N ARG A 98 5.25 -19.36 -5.52
CA ARG A 98 5.29 -18.88 -6.90
C ARG A 98 4.01 -19.14 -7.69
N ALA A 99 3.06 -19.90 -7.13
CA ALA A 99 1.83 -20.30 -7.83
C ALA A 99 0.97 -19.12 -8.28
N LEU A 100 1.02 -17.98 -7.57
CA LEU A 100 0.27 -16.78 -7.90
C LEU A 100 1.16 -15.75 -8.61
N ALA A 101 0.77 -15.34 -9.80
CA ALA A 101 1.45 -14.28 -10.54
C ALA A 101 1.34 -12.94 -9.77
N PRO A 102 2.35 -12.05 -9.85
CA PRO A 102 2.37 -10.77 -9.13
C PRO A 102 1.10 -9.94 -9.32
N GLU A 103 0.60 -9.84 -10.55
CA GLU A 103 -0.58 -9.05 -10.91
C GLU A 103 -1.88 -9.61 -10.29
N GLN A 104 -1.85 -10.86 -9.84
CA GLN A 104 -2.99 -11.54 -9.25
C GLN A 104 -3.04 -11.42 -7.72
N VAL A 105 -2.01 -10.89 -7.06
CA VAL A 105 -1.96 -10.78 -5.60
C VAL A 105 -3.16 -10.02 -5.06
N LEU A 106 -3.35 -8.78 -5.50
CA LEU A 106 -4.51 -7.98 -5.09
C LEU A 106 -5.82 -8.56 -5.62
N ASN A 107 -5.86 -9.00 -6.87
CA ASN A 107 -7.07 -9.59 -7.46
C ASN A 107 -7.59 -10.79 -6.64
N ARG A 108 -6.69 -11.63 -6.14
CA ARG A 108 -7.08 -12.75 -5.28
C ARG A 108 -7.55 -12.30 -3.90
N ALA A 109 -6.78 -11.42 -3.26
CA ALA A 109 -7.03 -11.00 -1.89
C ALA A 109 -8.30 -10.14 -1.74
N VAL A 110 -8.55 -9.21 -2.68
CA VAL A 110 -9.73 -8.33 -2.62
C VAL A 110 -11.06 -9.04 -2.83
N ARG A 111 -11.06 -10.29 -3.31
CA ARG A 111 -12.32 -11.06 -3.48
C ARG A 111 -13.08 -11.22 -2.18
N GLY A 112 -12.38 -11.36 -1.05
CA GLY A 112 -13.02 -11.40 0.26
C GLY A 112 -13.71 -10.09 0.60
N LEU A 113 -13.04 -8.95 0.36
CA LEU A 113 -13.61 -7.62 0.55
C LEU A 113 -14.83 -7.38 -0.38
N LEU A 114 -14.72 -7.77 -1.66
CA LEU A 114 -15.86 -7.69 -2.59
C LEU A 114 -17.03 -8.55 -2.13
N GLY A 115 -16.78 -9.78 -1.64
CA GLY A 115 -17.83 -10.64 -1.07
C GLY A 115 -18.49 -10.03 0.17
N ALA A 116 -17.72 -9.34 1.02
CA ALA A 116 -18.26 -8.62 2.17
C ALA A 116 -19.18 -7.46 1.75
N LEU A 117 -18.75 -6.67 0.77
CA LEU A 117 -19.53 -5.55 0.22
C LEU A 117 -20.80 -6.03 -0.49
N GLU A 118 -20.72 -7.13 -1.24
CA GLU A 118 -21.88 -7.78 -1.88
C GLU A 118 -22.90 -8.27 -0.84
N ALA A 119 -22.43 -8.91 0.24
CA ALA A 119 -23.30 -9.34 1.34
C ALA A 119 -23.96 -8.15 2.06
N ALA A 120 -23.32 -6.99 2.07
CA ALA A 120 -23.89 -5.73 2.56
C ALA A 120 -24.85 -5.06 1.58
N GLY A 121 -24.98 -5.55 0.34
CA GLY A 121 -25.78 -4.89 -0.73
C GLY A 121 -25.07 -3.80 -1.49
N VAL A 122 -23.73 -3.71 -1.38
CA VAL A 122 -22.91 -2.73 -2.10
C VAL A 122 -22.29 -3.36 -3.35
N ALA A 123 -22.67 -2.89 -4.54
CA ALA A 123 -22.22 -3.41 -5.83
C ALA A 123 -20.81 -2.90 -6.19
N ALA A 124 -19.80 -3.37 -5.46
CA ALA A 124 -18.41 -2.99 -5.63
C ALA A 124 -17.68 -3.88 -6.64
N ILE A 125 -16.72 -3.29 -7.35
CA ILE A 125 -15.82 -3.99 -8.28
C ILE A 125 -14.36 -3.62 -8.00
N TYR A 126 -13.45 -4.51 -8.40
CA TYR A 126 -12.01 -4.27 -8.42
C TYR A 126 -11.54 -4.12 -9.87
N PRO A 127 -11.16 -2.90 -10.33
CA PRO A 127 -10.77 -2.66 -11.72
C PRO A 127 -9.32 -3.05 -12.05
N GLY A 128 -8.64 -3.80 -11.17
CA GLY A 128 -7.25 -4.25 -11.40
C GLY A 128 -6.19 -3.19 -11.08
N ARG A 129 -6.52 -2.22 -10.22
CA ARG A 129 -5.59 -1.16 -9.75
C ARG A 129 -5.42 -1.25 -8.23
N ASP A 130 -5.12 -0.14 -7.59
CA ASP A 130 -4.99 -0.02 -6.13
C ASP A 130 -6.26 0.52 -5.45
N VAL A 131 -7.43 0.36 -6.09
CA VAL A 131 -8.73 0.81 -5.57
C VAL A 131 -9.83 -0.23 -5.78
N VAL A 132 -10.79 -0.28 -4.87
CA VAL A 132 -12.12 -0.88 -5.06
C VAL A 132 -13.10 0.24 -5.34
N THR A 133 -14.02 0.05 -6.29
CA THR A 133 -14.93 1.11 -6.75
C THR A 133 -16.39 0.66 -6.78
N VAL A 134 -17.31 1.61 -6.63
CA VAL A 134 -18.75 1.47 -6.92
C VAL A 134 -19.09 2.47 -8.01
N ALA A 135 -19.63 2.01 -9.13
CA ALA A 135 -19.94 2.86 -10.28
C ALA A 135 -18.75 3.77 -10.67
N ARG A 136 -17.52 3.25 -10.66
CA ARG A 136 -16.25 3.94 -10.93
C ARG A 136 -15.79 4.91 -9.83
N ARG A 137 -16.55 5.11 -8.76
CA ARG A 137 -16.16 5.94 -7.62
C ARG A 137 -15.33 5.13 -6.63
N PRO A 138 -14.11 5.55 -6.26
CA PRO A 138 -13.30 4.90 -5.24
C PRO A 138 -14.04 4.76 -3.91
N LEU A 139 -14.06 3.52 -3.38
CA LEU A 139 -14.64 3.13 -2.10
C LEU A 139 -13.56 2.68 -1.10
N ALA A 140 -12.55 1.98 -1.59
CA ALA A 140 -11.40 1.59 -0.78
C ALA A 140 -10.10 1.75 -1.56
N VAL A 141 -9.03 2.09 -0.84
CA VAL A 141 -7.66 2.07 -1.35
C VAL A 141 -7.01 0.78 -0.88
N VAL A 142 -6.38 0.04 -1.78
CA VAL A 142 -5.76 -1.25 -1.50
C VAL A 142 -4.30 -1.26 -1.93
N GLY A 143 -3.48 -2.04 -1.23
CA GLY A 143 -2.07 -2.20 -1.56
C GLY A 143 -1.51 -3.48 -0.95
N PHE A 144 -0.27 -3.80 -1.25
CA PHE A 144 0.43 -4.90 -0.63
C PHE A 144 1.90 -4.56 -0.34
N GLU A 145 2.48 -5.34 0.55
CA GLU A 145 3.91 -5.47 0.83
C GLU A 145 4.30 -6.93 0.71
N ILE A 146 5.49 -7.18 0.18
CA ILE A 146 6.18 -8.47 0.29
C ILE A 146 7.57 -8.16 0.84
N ASP A 147 7.87 -8.66 2.02
CA ASP A 147 9.13 -8.40 2.69
C ASP A 147 10.25 -9.38 2.29
N GLY A 148 11.42 -9.22 2.93
CA GLY A 148 12.60 -10.06 2.65
C GLY A 148 12.45 -11.53 3.03
N THR A 149 11.45 -11.91 3.82
CA THR A 149 11.11 -13.29 4.16
C THR A 149 10.12 -13.93 3.19
N GLY A 150 9.52 -13.12 2.32
CA GLY A 150 8.41 -13.49 1.43
C GLY A 150 7.04 -13.32 2.07
N ALA A 151 6.97 -12.92 3.35
CA ALA A 151 5.71 -12.60 3.99
C ALA A 151 4.97 -11.52 3.20
N THR A 152 3.69 -11.71 3.05
CA THR A 152 2.85 -10.81 2.24
C THR A 152 1.77 -10.19 3.10
N LEU A 153 1.72 -8.87 3.12
CA LEU A 153 0.65 -8.09 3.74
C LEU A 153 -0.19 -7.44 2.66
N ILE A 154 -1.49 -7.61 2.72
CA ILE A 154 -2.45 -6.89 1.90
C ILE A 154 -3.21 -5.92 2.82
N GLU A 155 -3.19 -4.63 2.49
CA GLU A 155 -3.88 -3.60 3.25
C GLU A 155 -5.01 -2.98 2.42
N ALA A 156 -6.15 -2.72 3.06
CA ALA A 156 -7.24 -1.95 2.50
C ALA A 156 -7.70 -0.87 3.50
N VAL A 157 -7.88 0.36 3.02
CA VAL A 157 -8.53 1.44 3.75
C VAL A 157 -9.92 1.62 3.16
N LEU A 158 -10.93 1.12 3.87
CA LEU A 158 -12.33 1.14 3.44
C LEU A 158 -13.02 2.39 3.97
N ALA A 159 -13.60 3.18 3.07
CA ALA A 159 -14.44 4.34 3.38
C ALA A 159 -15.79 3.85 3.94
N LEU A 160 -16.06 4.13 5.21
CA LEU A 160 -17.27 3.66 5.88
C LEU A 160 -18.31 4.77 6.02
N GLU A 161 -18.02 5.80 6.79
CA GLU A 161 -18.85 6.99 7.02
C GLU A 161 -18.36 8.18 6.19
N ARG A 162 -17.06 8.39 6.19
CA ARG A 162 -16.35 9.39 5.40
C ARG A 162 -15.75 8.74 4.16
N ASP A 163 -15.33 9.52 3.21
CA ASP A 163 -14.74 9.05 1.95
C ASP A 163 -13.41 9.76 1.61
N GLN A 164 -12.82 9.40 0.48
CA GLN A 164 -11.52 9.91 0.06
C GLN A 164 -11.55 11.40 -0.37
N SER A 165 -12.70 12.09 -0.35
CA SER A 165 -12.77 13.54 -0.54
C SER A 165 -12.02 14.33 0.55
N LEU A 166 -11.73 13.68 1.67
CA LEU A 166 -10.88 14.23 2.73
C LEU A 166 -9.41 14.33 2.30
N LEU A 167 -8.94 13.47 1.39
CA LEU A 167 -7.52 13.36 1.05
C LEU A 167 -6.88 14.67 0.54
N PRO A 168 -7.48 15.45 -0.38
CA PRO A 168 -6.92 16.73 -0.81
C PRO A 168 -6.68 17.68 0.37
N HIS A 169 -7.64 17.81 1.29
CA HIS A 169 -7.49 18.67 2.47
C HIS A 169 -6.34 18.22 3.40
N LEU A 170 -6.19 16.90 3.60
CA LEU A 170 -5.08 16.37 4.39
C LEU A 170 -3.73 16.63 3.72
N LEU A 171 -3.66 16.52 2.40
CA LEU A 171 -2.46 16.81 1.63
C LEU A 171 -2.09 18.28 1.66
N ASP A 172 -3.04 19.17 1.43
CA ASP A 172 -2.80 20.63 1.47
C ASP A 172 -2.24 21.06 2.84
N ARG A 173 -2.69 20.44 3.92
CA ARG A 173 -2.19 20.71 5.27
C ARG A 173 -0.81 20.12 5.54
N ALA A 174 -0.56 18.88 5.07
CA ALA A 174 0.69 18.18 5.33
C ALA A 174 1.79 18.56 4.35
N ASP A 175 1.44 18.89 3.14
CA ASP A 175 2.32 19.01 2.01
C ASP A 175 1.99 20.22 1.12
N PRO A 176 2.00 21.44 1.69
CA PRO A 176 1.69 22.65 0.93
C PRO A 176 2.65 22.89 -0.25
N ALA A 177 3.83 22.27 -0.24
CA ALA A 177 4.81 22.34 -1.33
C ALA A 177 4.59 21.28 -2.43
N GLY A 178 3.60 20.36 -2.28
CA GLY A 178 3.31 19.32 -3.26
C GLY A 178 4.42 18.29 -3.44
N VAL A 179 5.16 17.98 -2.37
CA VAL A 179 6.25 16.99 -2.35
C VAL A 179 5.69 15.57 -2.51
N VAL A 180 4.61 15.29 -1.81
CA VAL A 180 3.89 14.01 -1.90
C VAL A 180 2.92 14.08 -3.07
N GLY A 181 3.14 13.27 -4.09
CA GLY A 181 2.13 13.11 -5.14
C GLY A 181 1.02 12.18 -4.63
N ALA A 182 -0.21 12.66 -4.51
CA ALA A 182 -1.35 11.77 -4.40
C ALA A 182 -1.84 11.38 -5.78
N GLY A 183 -2.15 10.13 -6.02
CA GLY A 183 -2.98 9.76 -7.16
C GLY A 183 -4.29 10.56 -7.08
N MET A 184 -4.69 11.22 -8.15
CA MET A 184 -5.84 12.14 -8.13
C MET A 184 -7.12 11.39 -7.79
N VAL A 185 -7.65 11.63 -6.59
CA VAL A 185 -9.01 11.30 -6.19
C VAL A 185 -9.75 12.64 -6.08
N LEU A 186 -10.65 12.90 -7.02
CA LEU A 186 -11.47 14.12 -6.99
C LEU A 186 -12.64 13.92 -6.02
N ALA A 187 -13.01 14.97 -5.29
CA ALA A 187 -14.04 14.92 -4.26
C ALA A 187 -15.41 14.43 -4.76
N GLU A 188 -15.78 14.77 -5.99
CA GLU A 188 -17.01 14.33 -6.64
C GLU A 188 -17.00 12.88 -7.12
N ASP A 189 -15.82 12.28 -7.27
CA ASP A 189 -15.61 10.97 -7.86
C ASP A 189 -15.49 9.84 -6.80
N VAL A 190 -15.79 10.12 -5.54
CA VAL A 190 -15.59 9.17 -4.43
C VAL A 190 -16.91 8.78 -3.76
N THR A 191 -16.89 7.70 -2.98
CA THR A 191 -18.06 7.23 -2.22
C THR A 191 -17.63 6.54 -0.92
N SER A 192 -18.61 6.23 -0.06
CA SER A 192 -18.45 5.45 1.16
C SER A 192 -19.54 4.39 1.27
N VAL A 193 -19.31 3.37 2.10
CA VAL A 193 -20.31 2.33 2.38
C VAL A 193 -21.60 2.95 2.92
N GLY A 194 -21.47 3.93 3.83
CA GLY A 194 -22.62 4.64 4.39
C GLY A 194 -23.46 5.38 3.32
N ARG A 195 -22.79 5.96 2.34
CA ARG A 195 -23.46 6.62 1.20
C ARG A 195 -24.20 5.63 0.31
N GLU A 196 -23.56 4.49 0.00
CA GLU A 196 -24.17 3.45 -0.85
C GLU A 196 -25.37 2.76 -0.19
N LEU A 197 -25.34 2.62 1.16
CA LEU A 197 -26.42 1.98 1.93
C LEU A 197 -27.49 2.96 2.42
N GLY A 198 -27.26 4.27 2.34
CA GLY A 198 -28.11 5.30 2.95
C GLY A 198 -28.08 5.29 4.49
N ARG A 199 -27.17 4.57 5.11
CA ARG A 199 -26.91 4.52 6.56
C ARG A 199 -25.48 4.14 6.87
N VAL A 200 -24.94 4.59 7.98
CA VAL A 200 -23.60 4.16 8.44
C VAL A 200 -23.73 2.85 9.20
N PRO A 201 -23.08 1.75 8.76
CA PRO A 201 -23.10 0.48 9.45
C PRO A 201 -22.26 0.52 10.73
N GLY A 202 -22.63 -0.28 11.73
CA GLY A 202 -21.83 -0.47 12.93
C GLY A 202 -20.55 -1.25 12.66
N PHE A 203 -19.50 -1.03 13.47
CA PHE A 203 -18.20 -1.69 13.27
C PHE A 203 -18.31 -3.22 13.30
N GLN A 204 -19.05 -3.78 14.25
CA GLN A 204 -19.26 -5.23 14.35
C GLN A 204 -20.04 -5.80 13.16
N GLU A 205 -20.94 -5.02 12.59
CA GLU A 205 -21.66 -5.39 11.36
C GLU A 205 -20.67 -5.50 10.18
N VAL A 206 -19.76 -4.53 10.04
CA VAL A 206 -18.69 -4.58 9.03
C VAL A 206 -17.77 -5.78 9.23
N VAL A 207 -17.39 -6.08 10.47
CA VAL A 207 -16.59 -7.28 10.80
C VAL A 207 -17.30 -8.56 10.39
N ALA A 208 -18.60 -8.66 10.65
CA ALA A 208 -19.39 -9.83 10.26
C ALA A 208 -19.46 -9.99 8.73
N TRP A 209 -19.63 -8.90 7.98
CA TRP A 209 -19.57 -8.94 6.51
C TRP A 209 -18.19 -9.36 5.99
N LEU A 210 -17.11 -8.83 6.58
CA LEU A 210 -15.76 -9.21 6.20
C LEU A 210 -15.50 -10.69 6.47
N ARG A 211 -15.85 -11.20 7.67
CA ARG A 211 -15.75 -12.63 7.98
C ARG A 211 -16.46 -13.45 6.90
N HIS A 212 -17.74 -13.17 6.68
CA HIS A 212 -18.56 -13.90 5.70
C HIS A 212 -17.97 -13.83 4.28
N GLY A 213 -17.61 -12.63 3.81
CA GLY A 213 -17.12 -12.42 2.45
C GLY A 213 -15.78 -13.13 2.19
N TYR A 214 -14.85 -13.06 3.14
CA TYR A 214 -13.58 -13.76 3.02
C TYR A 214 -13.75 -15.29 3.09
N GLU A 215 -14.55 -15.81 4.01
CA GLU A 215 -14.84 -17.26 4.10
C GLU A 215 -15.50 -17.76 2.81
N ALA A 216 -16.52 -17.08 2.33
CA ALA A 216 -17.27 -17.50 1.14
C ALA A 216 -16.44 -17.41 -0.16
N ARG A 217 -15.65 -16.33 -0.33
CA ARG A 217 -14.95 -16.08 -1.60
C ARG A 217 -13.55 -16.69 -1.68
N LEU A 218 -12.91 -16.94 -0.54
CA LEU A 218 -11.58 -17.53 -0.51
C LEU A 218 -11.56 -19.00 -0.10
N GLY A 219 -12.71 -19.54 0.39
CA GLY A 219 -12.79 -20.90 0.86
C GLY A 219 -11.95 -21.14 2.12
N ILE A 220 -11.87 -20.15 3.00
CA ILE A 220 -11.13 -20.20 4.27
C ILE A 220 -12.09 -20.30 5.45
N ARG A 221 -11.56 -20.53 6.65
CA ARG A 221 -12.27 -20.48 7.93
C ARG A 221 -11.50 -19.56 8.87
N PHE A 222 -12.19 -18.68 9.59
CA PHE A 222 -11.59 -17.86 10.63
C PHE A 222 -11.67 -18.51 12.03
N VAL A 223 -10.59 -18.30 12.79
CA VAL A 223 -10.53 -18.52 14.24
C VAL A 223 -10.21 -17.17 14.89
N ASP A 224 -10.98 -16.80 15.90
CA ASP A 224 -10.76 -15.52 16.58
C ASP A 224 -9.40 -15.54 17.32
N GLU A 225 -8.65 -14.47 17.19
CA GLU A 225 -7.32 -14.28 17.78
C GLU A 225 -7.21 -12.90 18.43
N ASP A 226 -6.36 -12.81 19.44
CA ASP A 226 -5.98 -11.55 20.04
C ASP A 226 -4.93 -10.84 19.16
N ALA A 227 -4.95 -9.51 19.19
CA ALA A 227 -3.91 -8.71 18.54
C ALA A 227 -2.54 -9.01 19.17
N PRO A 228 -1.46 -9.11 18.37
CA PRO A 228 -0.13 -9.25 18.92
C PRO A 228 0.20 -8.03 19.80
N PRO A 229 0.96 -8.22 20.90
CA PRO A 229 1.31 -7.12 21.78
C PRO A 229 2.03 -6.02 21.00
N ALA A 230 1.54 -4.79 21.13
CA ALA A 230 2.18 -3.63 20.52
C ALA A 230 3.57 -3.43 21.18
N ARG A 231 4.63 -3.45 20.39
CA ARG A 231 5.94 -2.96 20.82
C ARG A 231 5.97 -1.46 20.61
N GLU A 232 6.43 -0.72 21.62
CA GLU A 232 6.70 0.71 21.47
C GLU A 232 7.84 0.91 20.46
N ALA A 233 7.52 1.04 19.20
CA ALA A 233 8.48 1.41 18.17
C ALA A 233 8.28 2.87 17.76
N GLY A 234 9.38 3.56 17.56
CA GLY A 234 9.37 4.97 17.18
C GLY A 234 8.66 5.21 15.85
N VAL A 235 7.38 5.58 15.92
CA VAL A 235 6.49 5.94 14.79
C VAL A 235 7.16 6.90 13.83
N ASP A 236 7.89 7.86 14.37
CA ASP A 236 8.55 8.93 13.63
C ASP A 236 9.60 8.39 12.63
N ARG A 237 10.29 7.30 12.98
CA ARG A 237 11.31 6.69 12.11
C ARG A 237 10.71 6.01 10.87
N ALA A 238 9.58 5.34 11.03
CA ALA A 238 8.92 4.66 9.91
C ALA A 238 8.27 5.66 8.94
N VAL A 239 7.66 6.72 9.44
CA VAL A 239 7.10 7.80 8.62
C VAL A 239 8.20 8.50 7.83
N ARG A 240 9.36 8.76 8.44
CA ARG A 240 10.49 9.46 7.81
C ARG A 240 11.42 8.57 6.98
N ALA A 241 11.13 7.28 6.85
CA ALA A 241 12.00 6.33 6.13
C ALA A 241 12.30 6.76 4.67
N ARG A 242 11.38 7.54 4.05
CA ARG A 242 11.56 8.16 2.73
C ARG A 242 11.28 9.67 2.82
N ALA A 243 12.15 10.40 3.50
CA ALA A 243 12.11 11.85 3.52
C ALA A 243 12.84 12.43 2.30
N LEU A 244 12.36 13.57 1.81
CA LEU A 244 13.11 14.34 0.81
C LEU A 244 14.46 14.76 1.42
N ARG A 245 15.54 14.46 0.72
CA ARG A 245 16.90 14.76 1.13
C ARG A 245 17.48 15.87 0.24
N PRO A 246 18.12 16.90 0.83
CA PRO A 246 18.71 18.01 0.04
C PRO A 246 19.79 17.58 -0.95
N ASP A 247 20.46 16.46 -0.68
CA ASP A 247 21.50 15.90 -1.57
C ASP A 247 20.92 15.14 -2.78
N LEU A 248 19.63 14.81 -2.78
CA LEU A 248 18.89 14.27 -3.92
C LEU A 248 18.23 15.43 -4.70
N ASP A 249 19.04 16.31 -5.27
CA ASP A 249 18.63 17.58 -5.86
C ASP A 249 18.04 17.45 -7.27
N ARG A 250 18.18 16.28 -7.90
CA ARG A 250 17.67 15.98 -9.23
C ARG A 250 16.36 15.19 -9.13
N ARG A 251 15.33 15.62 -9.85
CA ARG A 251 14.00 15.02 -9.78
C ARG A 251 13.43 14.76 -11.17
N GLY A 252 13.12 13.49 -11.46
CA GLY A 252 12.31 13.10 -12.61
C GLY A 252 10.92 12.67 -12.16
N VAL A 253 9.89 13.00 -12.94
CA VAL A 253 8.49 12.64 -12.66
C VAL A 253 7.84 12.11 -13.92
N THR A 254 7.09 11.01 -13.77
CA THR A 254 6.27 10.42 -14.82
C THR A 254 4.88 10.08 -14.26
N VAL A 255 3.83 10.44 -14.99
CA VAL A 255 2.47 9.98 -14.69
C VAL A 255 2.32 8.54 -15.19
N THR A 256 1.85 7.68 -14.33
CA THR A 256 1.70 6.25 -14.58
C THR A 256 0.24 5.80 -14.39
N MET A 257 -0.03 4.50 -14.54
CA MET A 257 -1.38 3.95 -14.39
C MET A 257 -1.94 4.10 -12.98
N LEU A 258 -1.09 4.03 -11.94
CA LEU A 258 -1.53 4.18 -10.54
C LEU A 258 -1.46 5.62 -10.04
N GLY A 259 -0.70 6.50 -10.70
CA GLY A 259 -0.51 7.87 -10.26
C GLY A 259 0.84 8.42 -10.71
N ARG A 260 1.77 8.65 -9.78
CA ARG A 260 3.08 9.25 -10.06
C ARG A 260 4.20 8.26 -9.75
N LEU A 261 5.17 8.20 -10.65
CA LEU A 261 6.49 7.64 -10.40
C LEU A 261 7.49 8.80 -10.36
N GLU A 262 8.27 8.86 -9.32
CA GLU A 262 9.33 9.85 -9.13
C GLU A 262 10.69 9.17 -8.95
N ALA A 263 11.71 9.77 -9.48
CA ALA A 263 13.09 9.41 -9.21
C ALA A 263 13.81 10.65 -8.66
N HIS A 264 14.36 10.54 -7.47
CA HIS A 264 15.19 11.55 -6.83
C HIS A 264 16.63 11.06 -6.87
N CYS A 265 17.53 11.86 -7.45
CA CYS A 265 18.89 11.43 -7.75
C CYS A 265 19.92 12.44 -7.23
N ALA A 266 21.07 11.93 -6.83
CA ALA A 266 22.31 12.67 -6.66
C ALA A 266 23.31 12.25 -7.75
N MET A 267 24.07 13.22 -8.27
CA MET A 267 25.10 12.96 -9.28
C MET A 267 26.50 12.97 -8.64
N ALA A 268 27.32 12.02 -9.04
CA ALA A 268 28.74 12.04 -8.72
C ALA A 268 29.52 12.99 -9.67
N ALA A 269 30.73 13.38 -9.29
CA ALA A 269 31.55 14.30 -10.06
C ALA A 269 31.96 13.77 -11.46
N ASP A 270 31.95 12.45 -11.63
CA ASP A 270 32.24 11.76 -12.90
C ASP A 270 31.01 11.60 -13.82
N GLY A 271 29.86 12.18 -13.44
CA GLY A 271 28.62 12.14 -14.21
C GLY A 271 27.84 10.83 -14.06
N THR A 272 28.17 9.99 -13.08
CA THR A 272 27.38 8.81 -12.72
C THR A 272 26.37 9.15 -11.62
N LEU A 273 25.38 8.26 -11.38
CA LEU A 273 24.43 8.34 -10.29
C LEU A 273 25.12 7.99 -8.97
N ALA A 274 25.27 8.96 -8.07
CA ALA A 274 25.78 8.71 -6.72
C ALA A 274 24.71 7.99 -5.88
N GLU A 275 23.45 8.39 -6.01
CA GLU A 275 22.31 7.80 -5.34
C GLU A 275 21.03 7.99 -6.14
N VAL A 276 20.12 7.02 -6.00
CA VAL A 276 18.76 7.06 -6.57
C VAL A 276 17.77 6.62 -5.51
N MET A 277 16.67 7.35 -5.38
CA MET A 277 15.51 6.98 -4.57
C MET A 277 14.26 7.03 -5.46
N LEU A 278 13.57 5.91 -5.58
CA LEU A 278 12.30 5.83 -6.28
C LEU A 278 11.15 6.13 -5.32
N ALA A 279 10.22 6.99 -5.71
CA ALA A 279 9.08 7.37 -4.91
C ALA A 279 7.78 7.39 -5.72
N GLY A 280 6.63 7.38 -5.03
CA GLY A 280 5.31 7.57 -5.66
C GLY A 280 4.35 6.40 -5.52
N ASP A 281 3.44 6.31 -6.51
CA ASP A 281 2.26 5.45 -6.50
C ASP A 281 2.52 4.13 -7.25
N PHE A 282 3.29 3.24 -6.69
CA PHE A 282 3.54 1.92 -7.28
C PHE A 282 3.52 0.81 -6.23
N LEU A 283 3.43 -0.43 -6.69
CA LEU A 283 3.38 -1.63 -5.88
C LEU A 283 4.57 -2.52 -6.22
N ALA A 284 5.39 -2.83 -5.23
CA ALA A 284 6.56 -3.70 -5.41
C ALA A 284 6.93 -4.36 -4.08
N PRO A 285 7.60 -5.52 -4.09
CA PRO A 285 8.29 -6.03 -2.92
C PRO A 285 9.36 -5.04 -2.44
N SER A 286 9.41 -4.74 -1.15
CA SER A 286 10.41 -3.78 -0.65
C SER A 286 11.86 -4.20 -0.92
N PRO A 287 12.25 -5.48 -0.85
CA PRO A 287 13.61 -5.90 -1.20
C PRO A 287 13.97 -5.65 -2.65
N THR A 288 12.99 -5.69 -3.57
CA THR A 288 13.21 -5.40 -5.00
C THR A 288 13.63 -3.94 -5.18
N ILE A 289 12.92 -3.00 -4.56
CA ILE A 289 13.25 -1.56 -4.65
C ILE A 289 14.59 -1.28 -3.99
N ASP A 290 14.87 -1.85 -2.81
CA ASP A 290 16.15 -1.67 -2.11
C ASP A 290 17.34 -2.20 -2.91
N ARG A 291 17.18 -3.32 -3.64
CA ARG A 291 18.21 -3.84 -4.55
C ARG A 291 18.37 -2.96 -5.78
N LEU A 292 17.25 -2.51 -6.35
CA LEU A 292 17.26 -1.68 -7.54
C LEU A 292 17.95 -0.33 -7.29
N GLU A 293 17.57 0.37 -6.22
CA GLU A 293 18.19 1.64 -5.84
C GLU A 293 19.71 1.50 -5.60
N ARG A 294 20.14 0.37 -5.01
CA ARG A 294 21.57 0.07 -4.83
C ARG A 294 22.29 -0.25 -6.15
N ALA A 295 21.65 -1.00 -7.04
CA ALA A 295 22.25 -1.42 -8.32
C ALA A 295 22.41 -0.23 -9.30
N LEU A 296 21.60 0.81 -9.15
CA LEU A 296 21.67 2.02 -9.99
C LEU A 296 22.83 2.95 -9.60
N ARG A 297 23.42 2.79 -8.43
CA ARG A 297 24.59 3.60 -8.02
C ARG A 297 25.81 3.31 -8.91
N GLY A 298 26.53 4.37 -9.28
CA GLY A 298 27.67 4.30 -10.18
C GLY A 298 27.33 4.14 -11.67
N CYS A 299 26.03 4.12 -12.01
CA CYS A 299 25.59 3.99 -13.40
C CYS A 299 25.51 5.35 -14.09
N ARG A 300 25.79 5.39 -15.39
CA ARG A 300 25.48 6.57 -16.21
C ARG A 300 23.96 6.69 -16.38
N PRO A 301 23.39 7.90 -16.36
CA PRO A 301 21.96 8.12 -16.51
C PRO A 301 21.49 8.03 -17.98
N ASP A 302 22.01 7.07 -18.71
CA ASP A 302 21.57 6.71 -20.05
C ASP A 302 20.41 5.71 -19.98
N VAL A 303 19.33 5.96 -20.72
CA VAL A 303 18.10 5.14 -20.65
C VAL A 303 18.37 3.67 -20.94
N ALA A 304 19.20 3.36 -21.95
CA ALA A 304 19.46 1.98 -22.31
C ALA A 304 20.30 1.25 -21.25
N ALA A 305 21.30 1.93 -20.70
CA ALA A 305 22.12 1.39 -19.60
C ALA A 305 21.29 1.16 -18.33
N LEU A 306 20.45 2.13 -17.96
CA LEU A 306 19.54 2.02 -16.81
C LEU A 306 18.53 0.90 -17.02
N GLU A 307 17.90 0.80 -18.19
CA GLU A 307 16.92 -0.26 -18.52
C GLU A 307 17.56 -1.65 -18.41
N ALA A 308 18.80 -1.83 -18.88
CA ALA A 308 19.51 -3.10 -18.76
C ALA A 308 19.70 -3.51 -17.28
N ILE A 309 20.07 -2.56 -16.41
CA ILE A 309 20.23 -2.82 -14.97
C ILE A 309 18.89 -3.12 -14.32
N ILE A 310 17.86 -2.32 -14.60
CA ILE A 310 16.52 -2.51 -14.06
C ILE A 310 16.01 -3.89 -14.43
N THR A 311 16.14 -4.30 -15.69
CA THR A 311 15.74 -5.63 -16.18
C THR A 311 16.55 -6.76 -15.54
N CYS A 312 17.81 -6.50 -15.20
CA CYS A 312 18.66 -7.47 -14.50
C CYS A 312 18.22 -7.69 -13.06
N VAL A 313 17.75 -6.65 -12.38
CA VAL A 313 17.32 -6.69 -10.98
C VAL A 313 15.87 -7.14 -10.84
N VAL A 314 14.98 -6.60 -11.69
CA VAL A 314 13.54 -6.87 -11.64
C VAL A 314 13.22 -8.10 -12.48
N ARG A 315 13.19 -9.26 -11.83
CA ARG A 315 12.99 -10.58 -12.47
C ARG A 315 11.74 -11.24 -11.93
N PRO A 316 10.60 -11.16 -12.64
CA PRO A 316 9.40 -11.90 -12.26
C PRO A 316 9.66 -13.42 -12.19
N PRO A 317 8.98 -14.13 -11.29
CA PRO A 317 7.87 -13.68 -10.48
C PRO A 317 8.27 -13.11 -9.10
N GLU A 318 9.54 -13.15 -8.67
CA GLU A 318 9.96 -12.70 -7.34
C GLU A 318 10.09 -11.18 -7.29
N ASP A 319 10.71 -10.60 -8.30
CA ASP A 319 10.98 -9.17 -8.39
C ASP A 319 10.12 -8.52 -9.46
N PHE A 320 9.32 -7.56 -9.05
CA PHE A 320 8.40 -6.86 -9.95
C PHE A 320 8.05 -5.46 -9.44
N ILE A 321 7.60 -4.60 -10.34
CA ILE A 321 7.05 -3.27 -10.03
C ILE A 321 5.74 -3.13 -10.81
N LEU A 322 4.62 -3.05 -10.11
CA LEU A 322 3.30 -2.87 -10.72
C LEU A 322 2.89 -1.41 -10.71
N GLY A 323 2.14 -1.02 -11.75
CA GLY A 323 1.55 0.31 -11.87
C GLY A 323 2.42 1.32 -12.62
N VAL A 324 3.69 1.02 -12.89
CA VAL A 324 4.60 1.90 -13.62
C VAL A 324 4.54 1.71 -15.15
N GLY A 325 3.91 0.64 -15.63
CA GLY A 325 3.96 0.24 -17.04
C GLY A 325 5.22 -0.55 -17.37
N PRO A 326 5.79 -0.42 -18.59
CA PRO A 326 7.05 -1.05 -18.95
C PRO A 326 8.20 -0.60 -18.02
N LEU A 327 9.13 -1.48 -17.68
CA LEU A 327 10.29 -1.16 -16.82
C LEU A 327 11.15 0.00 -17.38
N ARG A 328 11.16 0.17 -18.71
CA ARG A 328 11.76 1.32 -19.39
C ARG A 328 11.25 2.66 -18.84
N THR A 329 9.99 2.74 -18.40
CA THR A 329 9.43 3.97 -17.78
C THR A 329 10.23 4.39 -16.55
N VAL A 330 10.75 3.45 -15.77
CA VAL A 330 11.59 3.75 -14.60
C VAL A 330 12.92 4.38 -15.06
N ALA A 331 13.56 3.79 -16.08
CA ALA A 331 14.80 4.31 -16.66
C ALA A 331 14.62 5.74 -17.23
N GLU A 332 13.54 5.96 -17.97
CA GLU A 332 13.20 7.27 -18.55
C GLU A 332 12.90 8.32 -17.47
N THR A 333 12.26 7.90 -16.37
CA THR A 333 11.99 8.80 -15.24
C THR A 333 13.28 9.23 -14.56
N ILE A 334 14.24 8.32 -14.35
CA ILE A 334 15.56 8.63 -13.80
C ILE A 334 16.32 9.56 -14.75
N ALA A 335 16.44 9.20 -16.03
CA ALA A 335 17.17 10.00 -17.02
C ALA A 335 16.62 11.42 -17.16
N ARG A 336 15.29 11.59 -17.15
CA ARG A 336 14.62 12.90 -17.18
C ARG A 336 14.96 13.76 -15.98
N GLY A 337 15.17 13.17 -14.81
CA GLY A 337 15.50 13.90 -13.59
C GLY A 337 16.90 14.49 -13.61
N VAL A 338 17.82 13.93 -14.39
CA VAL A 338 19.23 14.33 -14.43
C VAL A 338 19.63 15.05 -15.72
N ALA A 339 18.72 15.12 -16.72
CA ALA A 339 18.90 15.92 -17.92
C ALA A 339 18.69 17.41 -17.60
#